data_bb44bb75d975be00d65e2abcc0e3841b
#
_entry.id   bb44bb75d975be00d65e2abcc0e3841b
#
_cell.length_a   1.000
_cell.length_b   1.000
_cell.length_c   1.000
_cell.angle_alpha   90.00
_cell.angle_beta   90.00
_cell.angle_gamma   90.00
#
_symmetry.space_group_name_H-M   'P 1'
#
loop_
_entity.id
_entity.type
_entity.pdbx_description
1 polymer ?
#
loop_
_entity_poly.entity_id
_entity_poly.type
_entity_poly.pdbx_seq_one_letter_code
_entity_poly.pdbx_strand_id
1 'polypeptide(L)'
;MKIAIASFTRNGCVWNQKLCAALKKHSCEGYALEKYGKEAGIPAIAPSLPAWTERMFQEMDAILFIGACGIAVRSIAPYVKSKKTDPAVLCMDEQGKFVISLLSGHIGGANELTEEVAAVTGAVPVITTATDVNHKFAVDVFAVKNHCEICEMELAKEAAALLVDGKTVGFCSRFPVEGTKPEELIPEEAAKPSMGICITTSEEDSPYERTLHLIPKVITVGIGCKKNTPAGRIEEKVLAALAAAGISPKAVRQAASIALKAQEPGILQLVEKYGWQYRTFSAEELETAEGEFTPSPFVKKITGIDNVCERSAVLAGGRLIKKKKAADGVTVALAAADWRAVF
;
A
#
# COMPACT_ATOMS: atom_id res chain seq x y z
N MET A 1 -2.02 -8.41 -8.75
CA MET A 1 -0.91 -7.79 -9.49
C MET A 1 -1.17 -7.89 -10.98
N LYS A 2 -0.67 -6.93 -11.77
CA LYS A 2 -0.52 -7.04 -13.23
C LYS A 2 0.86 -7.62 -13.52
N ILE A 3 0.93 -8.77 -14.19
CA ILE A 3 2.19 -9.51 -14.39
C ILE A 3 2.47 -9.66 -15.88
N ALA A 4 3.63 -9.21 -16.37
CA ALA A 4 4.13 -9.50 -17.68
C ALA A 4 5.04 -10.73 -17.66
N ILE A 5 4.78 -11.71 -18.51
CA ILE A 5 5.58 -12.94 -18.62
C ILE A 5 6.29 -12.98 -19.97
N ALA A 6 7.61 -12.90 -19.97
CA ALA A 6 8.46 -12.92 -21.16
C ALA A 6 9.09 -14.29 -21.39
N SER A 7 8.94 -14.88 -22.57
CA SER A 7 9.53 -16.17 -22.95
C SER A 7 10.40 -16.06 -24.21
N PHE A 8 11.49 -16.84 -24.25
CA PHE A 8 12.54 -16.74 -25.27
C PHE A 8 12.75 -18.03 -26.06
N THR A 9 12.04 -19.10 -25.70
CA THR A 9 12.14 -20.43 -26.32
C THR A 9 10.76 -21.08 -26.46
N ARG A 10 10.64 -22.20 -27.19
CA ARG A 10 9.39 -22.97 -27.28
C ARG A 10 8.93 -23.47 -25.92
N ASN A 11 9.83 -24.05 -25.12
CA ASN A 11 9.51 -24.53 -23.78
C ASN A 11 9.05 -23.37 -22.88
N GLY A 12 9.74 -22.20 -22.98
CA GLY A 12 9.33 -21.00 -22.27
C GLY A 12 7.92 -20.54 -22.66
N CYS A 13 7.50 -20.66 -23.93
CA CYS A 13 6.13 -20.34 -24.33
C CYS A 13 5.09 -21.29 -23.73
N VAL A 14 5.40 -22.57 -23.57
CA VAL A 14 4.52 -23.52 -22.88
C VAL A 14 4.30 -23.13 -21.42
N TRP A 15 5.37 -22.79 -20.73
CA TRP A 15 5.28 -22.31 -19.35
C TRP A 15 4.54 -20.97 -19.24
N ASN A 16 4.79 -20.06 -20.19
CA ASN A 16 4.09 -18.76 -20.24
C ASN A 16 2.57 -18.96 -20.26
N GLN A 17 2.07 -19.80 -21.19
CA GLN A 17 0.64 -20.10 -21.27
C GLN A 17 0.10 -20.77 -20.01
N LYS A 18 0.82 -21.76 -19.45
CA LYS A 18 0.43 -22.44 -18.22
C LYS A 18 0.33 -21.46 -17.05
N LEU A 19 1.30 -20.59 -16.87
CA LEU A 19 1.32 -19.61 -15.79
C LEU A 19 0.22 -18.57 -15.94
N CYS A 20 -0.01 -18.03 -17.14
CA CYS A 20 -1.13 -17.13 -17.42
C CYS A 20 -2.48 -17.76 -17.07
N ALA A 21 -2.63 -19.06 -17.30
CA ALA A 21 -3.87 -19.79 -17.00
C ALA A 21 -4.01 -20.15 -15.50
N ALA A 22 -2.91 -20.38 -14.79
CA ALA A 22 -2.90 -20.86 -13.40
C ALA A 22 -2.94 -19.73 -12.37
N LEU A 23 -2.27 -18.60 -12.60
CA LEU A 23 -2.17 -17.48 -11.67
C LEU A 23 -3.44 -16.60 -11.66
N LYS A 24 -4.59 -17.19 -11.43
CA LYS A 24 -5.93 -16.56 -11.55
C LYS A 24 -6.18 -15.39 -10.59
N LYS A 25 -5.41 -15.25 -9.55
CA LYS A 25 -5.49 -14.10 -8.62
C LYS A 25 -4.89 -12.82 -9.21
N HIS A 26 -4.14 -12.96 -10.30
CA HIS A 26 -3.40 -11.89 -10.97
C HIS A 26 -3.90 -11.67 -12.39
N SER A 27 -3.63 -10.50 -12.95
CA SER A 27 -3.83 -10.21 -14.38
C SER A 27 -2.52 -10.48 -15.10
N CYS A 28 -2.41 -11.62 -15.79
CA CYS A 28 -1.19 -12.03 -16.46
C CYS A 28 -1.27 -11.77 -17.97
N GLU A 29 -0.20 -11.18 -18.51
CA GLU A 29 -0.01 -10.94 -19.94
C GLU A 29 1.25 -11.65 -20.43
N GLY A 30 1.07 -12.60 -21.38
CA GLY A 30 2.17 -13.36 -21.99
C GLY A 30 2.80 -12.62 -23.18
N TYR A 31 4.13 -12.66 -23.26
CA TYR A 31 4.93 -12.12 -24.36
C TYR A 31 6.03 -13.11 -24.74
N ALA A 32 6.40 -13.18 -26.02
CA ALA A 32 7.46 -14.08 -26.48
C ALA A 32 8.29 -13.44 -27.60
N LEU A 33 9.49 -13.99 -27.87
CA LEU A 33 10.19 -13.66 -29.11
C LEU A 33 9.29 -13.98 -30.31
N GLU A 34 9.25 -13.09 -31.31
CA GLU A 34 8.34 -13.17 -32.45
C GLU A 34 8.32 -14.56 -33.11
N LYS A 35 9.51 -15.17 -33.29
CA LYS A 35 9.67 -16.51 -33.87
C LYS A 35 8.84 -17.58 -33.14
N TYR A 36 8.84 -17.57 -31.79
CA TYR A 36 8.16 -18.60 -30.98
C TYR A 36 6.75 -18.16 -30.59
N GLY A 37 6.53 -16.85 -30.48
CA GLY A 37 5.22 -16.29 -30.15
C GLY A 37 4.17 -16.55 -31.23
N LYS A 38 4.55 -16.45 -32.52
CA LYS A 38 3.66 -16.78 -33.65
C LYS A 38 3.15 -18.22 -33.60
N GLU A 39 4.03 -19.19 -33.29
CA GLU A 39 3.65 -20.59 -33.14
C GLU A 39 2.73 -20.85 -31.97
N ALA A 40 2.94 -20.13 -30.85
CA ALA A 40 2.21 -20.30 -29.60
C ALA A 40 0.97 -19.39 -29.46
N GLY A 41 0.71 -18.49 -30.39
CA GLY A 41 -0.36 -17.49 -30.26
C GLY A 41 -0.12 -16.48 -29.14
N ILE A 42 1.15 -16.20 -28.79
CA ILE A 42 1.56 -15.25 -27.76
C ILE A 42 2.04 -13.95 -28.43
N PRO A 43 1.61 -12.77 -27.97
CA PRO A 43 2.10 -11.48 -28.45
C PRO A 43 3.63 -11.37 -28.48
N ALA A 44 4.16 -10.70 -29.51
CA ALA A 44 5.60 -10.52 -29.62
C ALA A 44 6.16 -9.51 -28.61
N ILE A 45 7.38 -9.77 -28.14
CA ILE A 45 8.21 -8.79 -27.44
C ILE A 45 8.63 -7.74 -28.50
N ALA A 46 7.96 -6.59 -28.53
CA ALA A 46 8.12 -5.58 -29.56
C ALA A 46 8.22 -4.16 -28.97
N PRO A 47 8.89 -3.21 -29.65
CA PRO A 47 9.67 -3.39 -30.90
C PRO A 47 11.03 -4.06 -30.66
N SER A 48 11.51 -4.09 -29.43
CA SER A 48 12.74 -4.74 -28.98
C SER A 48 12.63 -5.12 -27.51
N LEU A 49 13.49 -6.03 -27.02
CA LEU A 49 13.50 -6.41 -25.61
C LEU A 49 13.77 -5.20 -24.67
N PRO A 50 14.72 -4.29 -24.94
CA PRO A 50 14.89 -3.09 -24.11
C PRO A 50 13.65 -2.20 -24.06
N ALA A 51 13.07 -1.84 -25.20
CA ALA A 51 11.88 -0.98 -25.24
C ALA A 51 10.64 -1.65 -24.60
N TRP A 52 10.48 -2.96 -24.77
CA TRP A 52 9.44 -3.73 -24.09
C TRP A 52 9.67 -3.72 -22.57
N THR A 53 10.90 -3.96 -22.11
CA THR A 53 11.23 -3.97 -20.69
C THR A 53 10.98 -2.60 -20.05
N GLU A 54 11.37 -1.51 -20.72
CA GLU A 54 11.10 -0.15 -20.25
C GLU A 54 9.61 0.09 -19.99
N ARG A 55 8.76 -0.28 -20.97
CA ARG A 55 7.32 -0.16 -20.86
C ARG A 55 6.76 -1.02 -19.72
N MET A 56 7.15 -2.30 -19.64
CA MET A 56 6.67 -3.20 -18.60
C MET A 56 7.11 -2.75 -17.19
N PHE A 57 8.30 -2.16 -17.10
CA PHE A 57 8.81 -1.61 -15.84
C PHE A 57 7.98 -0.42 -15.31
N GLN A 58 7.26 0.27 -16.19
CA GLN A 58 6.38 1.41 -15.85
C GLN A 58 4.92 1.00 -15.65
N GLU A 59 4.44 -0.01 -16.38
CA GLU A 59 3.01 -0.34 -16.47
C GLU A 59 2.59 -1.54 -15.62
N MET A 60 3.55 -2.43 -15.24
CA MET A 60 3.28 -3.69 -14.56
C MET A 60 3.74 -3.68 -13.11
N ASP A 61 3.05 -4.44 -12.27
CA ASP A 61 3.45 -4.68 -10.89
C ASP A 61 4.58 -5.72 -10.80
N ALA A 62 4.64 -6.65 -11.78
CA ALA A 62 5.67 -7.71 -11.83
C ALA A 62 6.06 -8.09 -13.25
N ILE A 63 7.32 -8.55 -13.40
CA ILE A 63 7.85 -9.10 -14.66
C ILE A 63 8.49 -10.46 -14.35
N LEU A 64 8.03 -11.51 -15.05
CA LEU A 64 8.64 -12.84 -15.02
C LEU A 64 9.36 -13.12 -16.35
N PHE A 65 10.66 -13.32 -16.29
CA PHE A 65 11.47 -13.76 -17.42
C PHE A 65 11.61 -15.27 -17.41
N ILE A 66 11.17 -15.97 -18.46
CA ILE A 66 11.36 -17.42 -18.62
C ILE A 66 12.53 -17.62 -19.57
N GLY A 67 13.74 -17.81 -19.00
CA GLY A 67 14.98 -17.93 -19.74
C GLY A 67 16.22 -17.74 -18.86
N ALA A 68 17.35 -17.37 -19.48
CA ALA A 68 18.59 -17.17 -18.75
C ALA A 68 18.54 -15.93 -17.85
N CYS A 69 18.93 -16.08 -16.59
CA CYS A 69 18.97 -15.01 -15.58
C CYS A 69 19.75 -13.77 -16.06
N GLY A 70 20.88 -13.98 -16.80
CA GLY A 70 21.65 -12.88 -17.38
C GLY A 70 20.90 -12.05 -18.43
N ILE A 71 19.88 -12.59 -19.10
CA ILE A 71 18.99 -11.82 -19.97
C ILE A 71 18.13 -10.89 -19.11
N ALA A 72 17.48 -11.42 -18.09
CA ALA A 72 16.65 -10.65 -17.17
C ALA A 72 17.44 -9.49 -16.56
N VAL A 73 18.61 -9.77 -15.96
CA VAL A 73 19.47 -8.76 -15.31
C VAL A 73 19.87 -7.65 -16.30
N ARG A 74 20.35 -7.99 -17.49
CA ARG A 74 20.74 -6.96 -18.47
C ARG A 74 19.54 -6.15 -19.00
N SER A 75 18.38 -6.78 -19.07
CA SER A 75 17.18 -6.09 -19.55
C SER A 75 16.67 -5.05 -18.55
N ILE A 76 16.72 -5.35 -17.25
CA ILE A 76 16.19 -4.46 -16.20
C ILE A 76 17.20 -3.42 -15.71
N ALA A 77 18.50 -3.70 -15.82
CA ALA A 77 19.56 -2.86 -15.22
C ALA A 77 19.45 -1.36 -15.53
N PRO A 78 19.07 -0.90 -16.75
CA PRO A 78 18.92 0.53 -17.05
C PRO A 78 17.77 1.20 -16.30
N TYR A 79 16.80 0.46 -15.79
CA TYR A 79 15.53 0.98 -15.24
C TYR A 79 15.44 0.86 -13.74
N VAL A 80 16.32 0.10 -13.10
CA VAL A 80 16.35 -0.09 -11.63
C VAL A 80 16.66 1.22 -10.92
N LYS A 81 15.76 1.65 -10.01
CA LYS A 81 15.86 2.93 -9.29
C LYS A 81 15.72 2.76 -7.78
N SER A 82 14.66 2.09 -7.32
CA SER A 82 14.33 2.01 -5.91
C SER A 82 13.48 0.78 -5.59
N LYS A 83 13.85 0.05 -4.52
CA LYS A 83 13.07 -1.08 -4.01
C LYS A 83 11.62 -0.73 -3.60
N LYS A 84 11.28 0.57 -3.50
CA LYS A 84 9.94 1.04 -3.17
C LYS A 84 9.03 1.20 -4.37
N THR A 85 9.59 1.42 -5.55
CA THR A 85 8.84 1.79 -6.77
C THR A 85 9.06 0.83 -7.92
N ASP A 86 10.16 0.09 -7.90
CA ASP A 86 10.47 -0.85 -8.97
C ASP A 86 9.57 -2.09 -8.88
N PRO A 87 9.08 -2.61 -9.99
CA PRO A 87 8.23 -3.80 -10.00
C PRO A 87 8.97 -5.03 -9.46
N ALA A 88 8.21 -6.03 -9.05
CA ALA A 88 8.74 -7.35 -8.76
C ALA A 88 9.39 -7.94 -10.03
N VAL A 89 10.61 -8.48 -9.93
CA VAL A 89 11.22 -9.18 -11.07
C VAL A 89 11.64 -10.57 -10.67
N LEU A 90 11.16 -11.54 -11.44
CA LEU A 90 11.48 -12.96 -11.30
C LEU A 90 12.16 -13.50 -12.56
N CYS A 91 12.96 -14.53 -12.38
CA CYS A 91 13.51 -15.31 -13.48
C CYS A 91 13.27 -16.80 -13.24
N MET A 92 12.71 -17.49 -14.23
CA MET A 92 12.54 -18.94 -14.22
C MET A 92 13.32 -19.54 -15.39
N ASP A 93 14.03 -20.65 -15.16
CA ASP A 93 14.67 -21.36 -16.26
C ASP A 93 13.64 -22.00 -17.22
N GLU A 94 14.05 -22.28 -18.45
CA GLU A 94 13.13 -22.80 -19.47
C GLU A 94 12.58 -24.21 -19.21
N GLN A 95 13.21 -24.94 -18.27
CA GLN A 95 12.72 -26.28 -17.86
C GLN A 95 11.79 -26.19 -16.67
N GLY A 96 11.64 -24.99 -16.05
CA GLY A 96 10.80 -24.79 -14.88
C GLY A 96 11.33 -25.48 -13.62
N LYS A 97 12.66 -25.62 -13.49
CA LYS A 97 13.30 -26.23 -12.32
C LYS A 97 13.55 -25.25 -11.19
N PHE A 98 13.86 -24.02 -11.52
CA PHE A 98 14.17 -22.97 -10.57
C PHE A 98 13.40 -21.69 -10.91
N VAL A 99 12.90 -21.04 -9.89
CA VAL A 99 12.33 -19.68 -10.00
C VAL A 99 13.04 -18.79 -8.97
N ILE A 100 13.58 -17.66 -9.45
CA ILE A 100 14.49 -16.80 -8.70
C ILE A 100 13.84 -15.44 -8.51
N SER A 101 13.73 -14.99 -7.26
CA SER A 101 13.39 -13.60 -6.92
C SER A 101 14.60 -12.70 -7.18
N LEU A 102 14.56 -11.85 -8.23
CA LEU A 102 15.69 -11.02 -8.64
C LEU A 102 15.62 -9.60 -8.07
N LEU A 103 14.45 -8.99 -8.01
CA LEU A 103 14.28 -7.59 -7.60
C LEU A 103 12.96 -7.40 -6.87
N SER A 104 12.96 -6.46 -5.89
CA SER A 104 11.77 -6.06 -5.12
C SER A 104 11.13 -7.22 -4.36
N GLY A 105 11.95 -8.03 -3.67
CA GLY A 105 11.56 -9.24 -2.96
C GLY A 105 10.43 -9.04 -1.97
N HIS A 106 10.54 -8.06 -1.06
CA HIS A 106 9.57 -7.78 0.00
C HIS A 106 8.44 -6.85 -0.48
N ILE A 107 8.67 -5.54 -0.49
CA ILE A 107 7.65 -4.52 -0.79
C ILE A 107 7.03 -4.73 -2.18
N GLY A 108 7.83 -5.09 -3.16
CA GLY A 108 7.35 -5.39 -4.51
C GLY A 108 6.66 -6.74 -4.66
N GLY A 109 6.79 -7.66 -3.68
CA GLY A 109 6.12 -8.96 -3.65
C GLY A 109 6.81 -10.04 -4.49
N ALA A 110 8.08 -9.86 -4.93
CA ALA A 110 8.74 -10.86 -5.76
C ALA A 110 8.97 -12.19 -5.02
N ASN A 111 9.19 -12.18 -3.70
CA ASN A 111 9.37 -13.41 -2.92
C ASN A 111 8.07 -14.24 -2.87
N GLU A 112 6.95 -13.59 -2.54
CA GLU A 112 5.64 -14.25 -2.51
C GLU A 112 5.24 -14.79 -3.90
N LEU A 113 5.42 -13.98 -4.95
CA LEU A 113 5.15 -14.42 -6.31
C LEU A 113 6.09 -15.57 -6.75
N THR A 114 7.34 -15.61 -6.28
CA THR A 114 8.28 -16.72 -6.52
C THR A 114 7.74 -18.02 -5.93
N GLU A 115 7.20 -18.00 -4.71
CA GLU A 115 6.57 -19.15 -4.09
C GLU A 115 5.30 -19.58 -4.84
N GLU A 116 4.44 -18.64 -5.26
CA GLU A 116 3.24 -18.95 -6.06
C GLU A 116 3.60 -19.59 -7.40
N VAL A 117 4.58 -19.06 -8.12
CA VAL A 117 5.07 -19.64 -9.38
C VAL A 117 5.66 -21.02 -9.14
N ALA A 118 6.44 -21.21 -8.07
CA ALA A 118 7.02 -22.49 -7.69
C ALA A 118 5.93 -23.54 -7.39
N ALA A 119 4.87 -23.17 -6.68
CA ALA A 119 3.75 -24.04 -6.39
C ALA A 119 3.02 -24.51 -7.65
N VAL A 120 2.92 -23.66 -8.68
CA VAL A 120 2.27 -23.99 -9.97
C VAL A 120 3.17 -24.88 -10.84
N THR A 121 4.48 -24.64 -10.83
CA THR A 121 5.42 -25.28 -11.76
C THR A 121 6.08 -26.54 -11.18
N GLY A 122 6.13 -26.65 -9.85
CA GLY A 122 6.97 -27.64 -9.13
C GLY A 122 8.45 -27.22 -9.08
N ALA A 123 8.77 -25.96 -9.42
CA ALA A 123 10.12 -25.43 -9.37
C ALA A 123 10.60 -25.26 -7.93
N VAL A 124 11.93 -25.20 -7.77
CA VAL A 124 12.55 -24.79 -6.51
C VAL A 124 12.56 -23.26 -6.43
N PRO A 125 11.91 -22.65 -5.43
CA PRO A 125 12.00 -21.21 -5.22
C PRO A 125 13.40 -20.83 -4.71
N VAL A 126 14.00 -19.78 -5.31
CA VAL A 126 15.31 -19.26 -4.89
C VAL A 126 15.12 -17.84 -4.36
N ILE A 127 14.99 -17.76 -3.04
CA ILE A 127 14.84 -16.51 -2.29
C ILE A 127 16.10 -16.32 -1.47
N THR A 128 16.74 -15.14 -1.59
CA THR A 128 18.06 -14.88 -0.96
C THR A 128 18.01 -13.77 0.08
N THR A 129 16.84 -13.21 0.36
CA THR A 129 16.67 -12.13 1.32
C THR A 129 16.95 -12.66 2.74
N ALA A 130 17.81 -11.98 3.49
CA ALA A 130 18.29 -12.49 4.79
C ALA A 130 17.15 -12.75 5.80
N THR A 131 16.12 -11.91 5.82
CA THR A 131 14.95 -12.11 6.70
C THR A 131 14.17 -13.37 6.36
N ASP A 132 13.97 -13.66 5.07
CA ASP A 132 13.24 -14.86 4.62
C ASP A 132 14.08 -16.12 4.89
N VAL A 133 15.36 -16.11 4.53
CA VAL A 133 16.27 -17.26 4.75
C VAL A 133 16.39 -17.63 6.22
N ASN A 134 16.34 -16.63 7.12
CA ASN A 134 16.41 -16.85 8.56
C ASN A 134 15.03 -16.95 9.24
N HIS A 135 13.95 -16.96 8.47
CA HIS A 135 12.57 -16.97 8.98
C HIS A 135 12.32 -15.88 10.03
N LYS A 136 12.83 -14.67 9.78
CA LYS A 136 12.71 -13.53 10.68
C LYS A 136 11.60 -12.59 10.26
N PHE A 137 11.03 -11.90 11.25
CA PHE A 137 10.00 -10.89 11.01
C PHE A 137 10.53 -9.78 10.09
N ALA A 138 9.83 -9.56 8.98
CA ALA A 138 10.14 -8.52 7.99
C ALA A 138 9.18 -7.34 8.19
N VAL A 139 9.70 -6.24 8.73
CA VAL A 139 8.91 -5.04 9.05
C VAL A 139 8.23 -4.45 7.82
N ASP A 140 8.92 -4.42 6.69
CA ASP A 140 8.43 -3.87 5.44
C ASP A 140 7.32 -4.74 4.83
N VAL A 141 7.43 -6.06 4.88
CA VAL A 141 6.37 -6.99 4.47
C VAL A 141 5.13 -6.79 5.35
N PHE A 142 5.33 -6.74 6.66
CA PHE A 142 4.26 -6.52 7.62
C PHE A 142 3.55 -5.17 7.37
N ALA A 143 4.31 -4.11 7.12
CA ALA A 143 3.76 -2.79 6.85
C ALA A 143 2.92 -2.77 5.56
N VAL A 144 3.39 -3.41 4.49
CA VAL A 144 2.64 -3.54 3.21
C VAL A 144 1.35 -4.35 3.42
N LYS A 145 1.44 -5.54 4.04
CA LYS A 145 0.30 -6.41 4.34
C LYS A 145 -0.80 -5.67 5.12
N ASN A 146 -0.38 -4.82 6.04
CA ASN A 146 -1.27 -4.07 6.92
C ASN A 146 -1.60 -2.64 6.43
N HIS A 147 -1.17 -2.26 5.22
CA HIS A 147 -1.36 -0.92 4.65
C HIS A 147 -0.87 0.20 5.57
N CYS A 148 0.26 -0.03 6.26
CA CYS A 148 0.91 0.94 7.13
C CYS A 148 1.99 1.74 6.38
N GLU A 149 2.10 3.02 6.69
CA GLU A 149 3.24 3.86 6.31
C GLU A 149 4.39 3.60 7.28
N ILE A 150 5.60 3.37 6.75
CA ILE A 150 6.84 3.29 7.53
C ILE A 150 7.42 4.70 7.66
N CYS A 151 7.44 5.27 8.85
CA CYS A 151 7.91 6.66 9.01
C CYS A 151 9.44 6.76 8.98
N GLU A 152 10.15 5.88 9.68
CA GLU A 152 11.60 5.91 9.81
C GLU A 152 12.24 4.70 9.10
N MET A 153 12.55 4.84 7.82
CA MET A 153 13.10 3.73 7.01
C MET A 153 14.45 3.22 7.53
N GLU A 154 15.26 4.09 8.13
CA GLU A 154 16.56 3.66 8.69
C GLU A 154 16.36 2.79 9.95
N LEU A 155 15.36 3.12 10.77
CA LEU A 155 14.99 2.27 11.91
C LEU A 155 14.37 0.94 11.46
N ALA A 156 13.65 0.91 10.33
CA ALA A 156 13.14 -0.34 9.78
C ALA A 156 14.27 -1.27 9.33
N LYS A 157 15.33 -0.73 8.71
CA LYS A 157 16.53 -1.50 8.34
C LYS A 157 17.27 -2.02 9.58
N GLU A 158 17.40 -1.19 10.60
CA GLU A 158 18.06 -1.56 11.84
C GLU A 158 17.26 -2.64 12.60
N ALA A 159 15.93 -2.53 12.68
CA ALA A 159 15.08 -3.57 13.25
C ALA A 159 15.32 -4.91 12.55
N ALA A 160 15.32 -4.92 11.21
CA ALA A 160 15.61 -6.13 10.44
C ALA A 160 17.00 -6.71 10.75
N ALA A 161 18.03 -5.87 10.85
CA ALA A 161 19.40 -6.31 11.19
C ALA A 161 19.46 -6.92 12.60
N LEU A 162 18.84 -6.27 13.60
CA LEU A 162 18.79 -6.80 14.97
C LEU A 162 18.11 -8.17 15.03
N LEU A 163 17.00 -8.34 14.30
CA LEU A 163 16.26 -9.60 14.25
C LEU A 163 17.06 -10.72 13.56
N VAL A 164 17.77 -10.41 12.47
CA VAL A 164 18.67 -11.35 11.79
C VAL A 164 19.84 -11.76 12.71
N ASP A 165 20.35 -10.83 13.53
CA ASP A 165 21.39 -11.09 14.55
C ASP A 165 20.87 -11.88 15.78
N GLY A 166 19.59 -12.30 15.77
CA GLY A 166 18.98 -13.03 16.87
C GLY A 166 18.64 -12.18 18.11
N LYS A 167 18.67 -10.86 17.97
CA LYS A 167 18.27 -9.93 19.03
C LYS A 167 16.75 -9.71 19.00
N THR A 168 16.22 -9.17 20.09
CA THR A 168 14.80 -8.82 20.21
C THR A 168 14.56 -7.35 19.91
N VAL A 169 13.35 -7.04 19.41
CA VAL A 169 12.87 -5.69 19.14
C VAL A 169 11.57 -5.47 19.90
N GLY A 170 11.38 -4.31 20.50
CA GLY A 170 10.16 -3.96 21.18
C GLY A 170 8.98 -3.87 20.19
N PHE A 171 7.78 -4.21 20.65
CA PHE A 171 6.56 -4.12 19.86
C PHE A 171 5.38 -3.63 20.69
N CYS A 172 4.76 -2.57 20.23
CA CYS A 172 3.47 -2.13 20.77
C CYS A 172 2.48 -1.81 19.65
N SER A 173 1.20 -1.87 19.97
CA SER A 173 0.14 -1.48 19.04
C SER A 173 -0.99 -0.80 19.80
N ARG A 174 -1.45 0.34 19.29
CA ARG A 174 -2.67 1.03 19.78
C ARG A 174 -3.94 0.48 19.13
N PHE A 175 -3.80 -0.58 18.35
CA PHE A 175 -4.87 -1.29 17.68
C PHE A 175 -4.89 -2.76 18.08
N PRO A 176 -6.03 -3.46 17.93
CA PRO A 176 -6.08 -4.90 18.08
C PRO A 176 -5.09 -5.60 17.14
N VAL A 177 -4.53 -6.71 17.62
CA VAL A 177 -3.58 -7.53 16.88
C VAL A 177 -4.20 -8.93 16.69
N GLU A 178 -4.13 -9.45 15.47
CA GLU A 178 -4.54 -10.81 15.10
C GLU A 178 -3.35 -11.63 14.57
N GLY A 179 -3.43 -12.94 14.72
CA GLY A 179 -2.37 -13.85 14.34
C GLY A 179 -1.35 -14.09 15.45
N THR A 180 -0.32 -14.88 15.11
CA THR A 180 0.74 -15.24 16.06
C THR A 180 1.90 -14.25 15.92
N LYS A 181 2.07 -13.43 16.94
CA LYS A 181 3.19 -12.49 17.00
C LYS A 181 4.51 -13.28 17.12
N PRO A 182 5.54 -12.98 16.30
CA PRO A 182 6.87 -13.56 16.43
C PRO A 182 7.48 -13.39 17.83
N GLU A 183 8.17 -14.40 18.35
CA GLU A 183 8.74 -14.41 19.70
C GLU A 183 9.79 -13.32 19.91
N GLU A 184 10.53 -12.98 18.83
CA GLU A 184 11.53 -11.92 18.85
C GLU A 184 10.98 -10.49 18.99
N LEU A 185 9.65 -10.33 18.81
CA LEU A 185 8.96 -9.07 19.10
C LEU A 185 8.46 -9.08 20.54
N ILE A 186 9.15 -8.38 21.43
CA ILE A 186 8.82 -8.36 22.86
C ILE A 186 7.84 -7.23 23.20
N PRO A 187 6.90 -7.44 24.14
CA PRO A 187 5.94 -6.40 24.52
C PRO A 187 6.63 -5.20 25.21
N GLU A 188 5.96 -4.06 25.19
CA GLU A 188 6.44 -2.78 25.74
C GLU A 188 6.83 -2.89 27.23
N GLU A 189 6.10 -3.72 28.00
CA GLU A 189 6.29 -3.92 29.43
C GLU A 189 7.46 -4.88 29.75
N ALA A 190 7.90 -5.69 28.79
CA ALA A 190 9.08 -6.53 28.95
C ALA A 190 10.34 -5.67 28.93
N ALA A 191 11.48 -6.20 29.35
CA ALA A 191 12.77 -5.51 29.47
C ALA A 191 12.92 -4.42 28.37
N LYS A 192 13.03 -3.14 28.77
CA LYS A 192 13.03 -1.97 27.88
C LYS A 192 14.05 -2.10 26.73
N PRO A 193 13.65 -2.54 25.54
CA PRO A 193 14.56 -2.57 24.41
C PRO A 193 14.87 -1.11 23.99
N SER A 194 16.12 -0.87 23.58
CA SER A 194 16.55 0.47 23.11
C SER A 194 15.82 0.91 21.85
N MET A 195 15.23 -0.08 21.12
CA MET A 195 14.47 0.14 19.91
C MET A 195 13.20 -0.71 19.90
N GLY A 196 12.12 -0.14 19.35
CA GLY A 196 10.87 -0.87 19.17
C GLY A 196 10.03 -0.34 18.03
N ILE A 197 9.06 -1.15 17.64
CA ILE A 197 8.05 -0.86 16.61
C ILE A 197 6.77 -0.45 17.32
N CYS A 198 6.17 0.67 16.94
CA CYS A 198 4.89 1.13 17.44
C CYS A 198 3.86 1.31 16.30
N ILE A 199 2.75 0.58 16.39
CA ILE A 199 1.62 0.75 15.47
C ILE A 199 0.66 1.77 16.09
N THR A 200 0.59 2.96 15.50
CA THR A 200 -0.14 4.11 16.03
C THR A 200 -0.59 5.04 14.92
N THR A 201 -1.49 5.98 15.19
CA THR A 201 -1.81 7.10 14.28
C THR A 201 -0.98 8.35 14.55
N SER A 202 -0.09 8.34 15.53
CA SER A 202 0.68 9.51 15.97
C SER A 202 2.19 9.27 15.92
N GLU A 203 2.92 10.14 15.26
CA GLU A 203 4.41 10.13 15.28
C GLU A 203 4.99 10.63 16.62
N GLU A 204 4.15 11.18 17.50
CA GLU A 204 4.55 11.61 18.85
C GLU A 204 4.44 10.47 19.89
N ASP A 205 3.75 9.39 19.56
CA ASP A 205 3.57 8.22 20.44
C ASP A 205 4.81 7.31 20.35
N SER A 206 5.85 7.69 21.09
CA SER A 206 7.19 7.08 21.06
C SER A 206 7.48 6.34 22.38
N PRO A 207 7.02 5.08 22.54
CA PRO A 207 7.20 4.31 23.75
C PRO A 207 8.65 3.82 24.01
N TYR A 208 9.48 3.84 22.98
CA TYR A 208 10.89 3.43 23.06
C TYR A 208 11.81 4.62 22.84
N GLU A 209 13.05 4.54 23.30
CA GLU A 209 14.07 5.56 23.04
C GLU A 209 14.24 5.81 21.53
N ARG A 210 14.13 4.73 20.76
CA ARG A 210 14.14 4.75 19.29
C ARG A 210 12.90 4.01 18.81
N THR A 211 11.88 4.74 18.42
CA THR A 211 10.59 4.19 17.97
C THR A 211 10.48 4.22 16.45
N LEU A 212 10.26 3.06 15.87
CA LEU A 212 9.83 2.91 14.48
C LEU A 212 8.31 2.97 14.43
N HIS A 213 7.77 4.02 13.82
CA HIS A 213 6.33 4.19 13.67
C HIS A 213 5.81 3.51 12.41
N LEU A 214 4.83 2.62 12.60
CA LEU A 214 3.99 2.07 11.54
C LEU A 214 2.61 2.72 11.64
N ILE A 215 2.28 3.57 10.67
CA ILE A 215 1.03 4.34 10.69
C ILE A 215 0.02 3.74 9.72
N PRO A 216 -1.06 3.08 10.20
CA PRO A 216 -2.11 2.55 9.33
C PRO A 216 -2.97 3.67 8.74
N LYS A 217 -3.34 3.55 7.46
CA LYS A 217 -4.20 4.51 6.76
C LYS A 217 -5.67 4.25 7.08
N VAL A 218 -6.10 4.68 8.26
CA VAL A 218 -7.44 4.37 8.82
C VAL A 218 -8.33 5.58 8.98
N ILE A 219 -7.81 6.80 8.78
CA ILE A 219 -8.55 8.03 9.04
C ILE A 219 -9.25 8.53 7.78
N THR A 220 -10.49 8.94 7.93
CA THR A 220 -11.26 9.69 6.94
C THR A 220 -11.50 11.11 7.42
N VAL A 221 -11.20 12.08 6.56
CA VAL A 221 -11.42 13.51 6.81
C VAL A 221 -12.71 13.93 6.10
N GLY A 222 -13.76 14.19 6.85
CA GLY A 222 -14.97 14.82 6.31
C GLY A 222 -14.77 16.33 6.16
N ILE A 223 -15.02 16.86 4.97
CA ILE A 223 -14.77 18.27 4.63
C ILE A 223 -16.05 18.93 4.16
N GLY A 224 -16.40 20.07 4.78
CA GLY A 224 -17.37 21.01 4.27
C GLY A 224 -16.71 22.37 4.06
N CYS A 225 -16.95 23.03 2.93
CA CYS A 225 -16.40 24.35 2.66
C CYS A 225 -17.33 25.23 1.81
N LYS A 226 -17.12 26.53 1.82
CA LYS A 226 -17.76 27.45 0.87
C LYS A 226 -17.21 27.17 -0.54
N LYS A 227 -18.01 27.55 -1.57
CA LYS A 227 -17.58 27.41 -2.96
C LYS A 227 -16.30 28.24 -3.20
N ASN A 228 -15.36 27.66 -3.95
CA ASN A 228 -14.08 28.28 -4.30
C ASN A 228 -13.20 28.64 -3.09
N THR A 229 -13.29 27.87 -2.00
CA THR A 229 -12.36 28.02 -0.87
C THR A 229 -10.94 27.61 -1.30
N PRO A 230 -9.92 28.45 -1.10
CA PRO A 230 -8.54 28.13 -1.47
C PRO A 230 -8.04 26.85 -0.79
N ALA A 231 -7.28 26.02 -1.52
CA ALA A 231 -6.73 24.77 -1.01
C ALA A 231 -5.91 24.94 0.27
N GLY A 232 -5.04 25.95 0.34
CA GLY A 232 -4.24 26.24 1.53
C GLY A 232 -5.07 26.52 2.80
N ARG A 233 -6.26 27.14 2.65
CA ARG A 233 -7.15 27.35 3.79
C ARG A 233 -7.81 26.04 4.24
N ILE A 234 -8.22 25.19 3.30
CA ILE A 234 -8.77 23.87 3.62
C ILE A 234 -7.69 23.03 4.31
N GLU A 235 -6.48 23.01 3.76
CA GLU A 235 -5.32 22.30 4.32
C GLU A 235 -5.03 22.73 5.75
N GLU A 236 -4.93 24.04 6.01
CA GLU A 236 -4.69 24.58 7.36
C GLU A 236 -5.71 24.04 8.38
N LYS A 237 -7.01 24.04 8.03
CA LYS A 237 -8.06 23.56 8.94
C LYS A 237 -8.04 22.06 9.11
N VAL A 238 -7.71 21.30 8.06
CA VAL A 238 -7.57 19.84 8.13
C VAL A 238 -6.37 19.47 9.01
N LEU A 239 -5.20 20.07 8.78
CA LEU A 239 -4.01 19.80 9.59
C LEU A 239 -4.21 20.22 11.05
N ALA A 240 -4.85 21.35 11.32
CA ALA A 240 -5.20 21.75 12.68
C ALA A 240 -6.17 20.78 13.36
N ALA A 241 -7.12 20.18 12.61
CA ALA A 241 -8.04 19.19 13.15
C ALA A 241 -7.33 17.87 13.47
N LEU A 242 -6.43 17.42 12.61
CA LEU A 242 -5.59 16.23 12.83
C LEU A 242 -4.66 16.42 14.03
N ALA A 243 -3.89 17.51 14.06
CA ALA A 243 -3.00 17.84 15.19
C ALA A 243 -3.73 17.90 16.53
N ALA A 244 -4.91 18.58 16.57
CA ALA A 244 -5.73 18.62 17.78
C ALA A 244 -6.36 17.26 18.18
N ALA A 245 -6.19 16.22 17.36
CA ALA A 245 -6.56 14.84 17.68
C ALA A 245 -5.32 13.94 17.93
N GLY A 246 -4.10 14.50 17.85
CA GLY A 246 -2.86 13.72 17.95
C GLY A 246 -2.67 12.76 16.78
N ILE A 247 -3.17 13.10 15.58
CA ILE A 247 -3.17 12.21 14.41
C ILE A 247 -2.24 12.76 13.35
N SER A 248 -1.31 11.92 12.86
CA SER A 248 -0.45 12.24 11.73
C SER A 248 -1.26 12.28 10.42
N PRO A 249 -0.97 13.23 9.50
CA PRO A 249 -1.53 13.22 8.15
C PRO A 249 -1.29 11.91 7.38
N LYS A 250 -0.25 11.14 7.72
CA LYS A 250 0.07 9.83 7.16
C LYS A 250 -1.01 8.78 7.44
N ALA A 251 -1.77 8.94 8.54
CA ALA A 251 -2.88 8.07 8.89
C ALA A 251 -4.13 8.29 8.03
N VAL A 252 -4.17 9.36 7.25
CA VAL A 252 -5.34 9.69 6.42
C VAL A 252 -5.34 8.84 5.15
N ARG A 253 -6.41 8.06 5.01
CA ARG A 253 -6.70 7.27 3.80
C ARG A 253 -7.41 8.11 2.74
N GLN A 254 -8.38 8.91 3.17
CA GLN A 254 -9.29 9.59 2.25
C GLN A 254 -9.91 10.85 2.83
N ALA A 255 -10.35 11.73 1.93
CA ALA A 255 -11.27 12.82 2.22
C ALA A 255 -12.69 12.45 1.77
N ALA A 256 -13.70 13.02 2.43
CA ALA A 256 -15.11 12.79 2.08
C ALA A 256 -15.92 14.08 2.14
N SER A 257 -16.93 14.21 1.25
CA SER A 257 -17.83 15.37 1.21
C SER A 257 -19.17 15.00 0.54
N ILE A 258 -20.04 16.00 0.34
CA ILE A 258 -21.26 15.86 -0.45
C ILE A 258 -20.96 15.97 -1.96
N ALA A 259 -21.77 15.33 -2.81
CA ALA A 259 -21.63 15.32 -4.27
C ALA A 259 -21.55 16.73 -4.90
N LEU A 260 -22.21 17.73 -4.30
CA LEU A 260 -22.09 19.13 -4.70
C LEU A 260 -20.65 19.67 -4.64
N LYS A 261 -19.76 18.99 -3.94
CA LYS A 261 -18.34 19.33 -3.78
C LYS A 261 -17.39 18.42 -4.59
N ALA A 262 -17.93 17.53 -5.43
CA ALA A 262 -17.13 16.61 -6.23
C ALA A 262 -16.09 17.33 -7.11
N GLN A 263 -16.38 18.53 -7.58
CA GLN A 263 -15.51 19.35 -8.43
C GLN A 263 -14.99 20.60 -7.70
N GLU A 264 -14.93 20.59 -6.36
CA GLU A 264 -14.40 21.75 -5.60
C GLU A 264 -12.86 21.80 -5.73
N PRO A 265 -12.31 22.82 -6.42
CA PRO A 265 -10.87 22.82 -6.77
C PRO A 265 -9.96 22.73 -5.54
N GLY A 266 -10.32 23.41 -4.44
CA GLY A 266 -9.52 23.42 -3.23
C GLY A 266 -9.44 22.05 -2.54
N ILE A 267 -10.51 21.23 -2.61
CA ILE A 267 -10.47 19.86 -2.08
C ILE A 267 -9.66 18.96 -3.01
N LEU A 268 -9.86 19.06 -4.33
CA LEU A 268 -9.13 18.26 -5.32
C LEU A 268 -7.61 18.48 -5.22
N GLN A 269 -7.17 19.72 -5.12
CA GLN A 269 -5.75 20.04 -4.92
C GLN A 269 -5.20 19.47 -3.60
N LEU A 270 -5.98 19.52 -2.52
CA LEU A 270 -5.57 18.96 -1.25
C LEU A 270 -5.37 17.43 -1.34
N VAL A 271 -6.35 16.71 -1.88
CA VAL A 271 -6.28 15.26 -1.96
C VAL A 271 -5.18 14.79 -2.92
N GLU A 272 -4.94 15.50 -4.01
CA GLU A 272 -3.84 15.25 -4.92
C GLU A 272 -2.47 15.45 -4.22
N LYS A 273 -2.30 16.56 -3.50
CA LYS A 273 -1.06 16.86 -2.74
C LYS A 273 -0.66 15.76 -1.77
N TYR A 274 -1.63 15.16 -1.07
CA TYR A 274 -1.40 14.13 -0.06
C TYR A 274 -1.57 12.70 -0.57
N GLY A 275 -2.00 12.51 -1.82
CA GLY A 275 -2.30 11.20 -2.38
C GLY A 275 -3.52 10.53 -1.71
N TRP A 276 -4.45 11.31 -1.14
CA TRP A 276 -5.65 10.78 -0.52
C TRP A 276 -6.71 10.43 -1.54
N GLN A 277 -7.50 9.40 -1.28
CA GLN A 277 -8.70 9.15 -2.05
C GLN A 277 -9.74 10.23 -1.77
N TYR A 278 -10.61 10.52 -2.75
CA TYR A 278 -11.72 11.45 -2.54
C TYR A 278 -13.05 10.75 -2.83
N ARG A 279 -13.94 10.75 -1.84
CA ARG A 279 -15.28 10.18 -1.96
C ARG A 279 -16.34 11.24 -1.74
N THR A 280 -17.38 11.21 -2.59
CA THR A 280 -18.52 12.10 -2.43
C THR A 280 -19.80 11.29 -2.40
N PHE A 281 -20.79 11.79 -1.68
CA PHE A 281 -22.07 11.14 -1.44
C PHE A 281 -23.23 12.08 -1.79
N SER A 282 -24.35 11.56 -2.28
CA SER A 282 -25.57 12.33 -2.44
C SER A 282 -26.15 12.74 -1.08
N ALA A 283 -27.14 13.64 -1.08
CA ALA A 283 -27.84 14.01 0.16
C ALA A 283 -28.56 12.80 0.76
N GLU A 284 -29.21 12.00 -0.08
CA GLU A 284 -29.93 10.78 0.31
C GLU A 284 -28.98 9.75 0.94
N GLU A 285 -27.80 9.53 0.34
CA GLU A 285 -26.80 8.66 0.93
C GLU A 285 -26.33 9.18 2.28
N LEU A 286 -26.09 10.48 2.42
CA LEU A 286 -25.65 11.07 3.69
C LEU A 286 -26.71 10.93 4.80
N GLU A 287 -28.00 10.88 4.48
CA GLU A 287 -29.07 10.63 5.45
C GLU A 287 -29.01 9.22 6.05
N THR A 288 -28.46 8.24 5.32
CA THR A 288 -28.31 6.87 5.83
C THR A 288 -27.20 6.71 6.87
N ALA A 289 -26.36 7.73 7.07
CA ALA A 289 -25.30 7.68 8.07
C ALA A 289 -25.90 7.55 9.48
N GLU A 290 -25.49 6.49 10.19
CA GLU A 290 -25.88 6.24 11.56
C GLU A 290 -25.00 6.99 12.54
N GLY A 291 -25.57 7.54 13.60
CA GLY A 291 -24.85 8.23 14.68
C GLY A 291 -25.48 9.57 15.08
N GLU A 292 -24.88 10.20 16.09
CA GLU A 292 -25.27 11.53 16.54
C GLU A 292 -24.40 12.60 15.87
N PHE A 293 -25.02 13.44 15.06
CA PHE A 293 -24.35 14.48 14.28
C PHE A 293 -24.71 15.88 14.77
N THR A 294 -23.78 16.81 14.66
CA THR A 294 -23.98 18.20 15.03
C THR A 294 -24.85 18.93 13.98
N PRO A 295 -26.08 19.32 14.26
CA PRO A 295 -26.94 19.94 13.26
C PRO A 295 -26.43 21.32 12.81
N SER A 296 -26.79 21.71 11.56
CA SER A 296 -26.53 23.04 11.01
C SER A 296 -27.71 23.49 10.17
N PRO A 297 -28.53 24.43 10.65
CA PRO A 297 -29.65 24.97 9.89
C PRO A 297 -29.25 25.59 8.55
N PHE A 298 -28.05 26.21 8.52
CA PHE A 298 -27.51 26.80 7.29
C PHE A 298 -27.20 25.73 6.24
N VAL A 299 -26.56 24.62 6.65
CA VAL A 299 -26.23 23.50 5.74
C VAL A 299 -27.52 22.85 5.25
N LYS A 300 -28.49 22.63 6.13
CA LYS A 300 -29.79 22.04 5.78
C LYS A 300 -30.54 22.85 4.70
N LYS A 301 -30.49 24.18 4.78
CA LYS A 301 -31.11 25.05 3.77
C LYS A 301 -30.50 24.91 2.38
N ILE A 302 -29.20 24.60 2.29
CA ILE A 302 -28.47 24.53 1.01
C ILE A 302 -28.45 23.12 0.43
N THR A 303 -28.30 22.11 1.29
CA THR A 303 -27.99 20.74 0.88
C THR A 303 -29.14 19.76 1.11
N GLY A 304 -30.18 20.18 1.82
CA GLY A 304 -31.29 19.32 2.26
C GLY A 304 -31.02 18.58 3.56
N ILE A 305 -29.76 18.40 3.96
CA ILE A 305 -29.36 17.68 5.17
C ILE A 305 -28.67 18.61 6.18
N ASP A 306 -28.78 18.27 7.46
CA ASP A 306 -28.30 19.10 8.56
C ASP A 306 -26.79 19.01 8.82
N ASN A 307 -26.12 18.00 8.27
CA ASN A 307 -24.70 17.78 8.44
C ASN A 307 -24.09 17.03 7.26
N VAL A 308 -23.14 17.64 6.56
CA VAL A 308 -22.39 17.03 5.47
C VAL A 308 -21.11 16.39 5.99
N CYS A 309 -20.35 17.16 6.75
CA CYS A 309 -18.97 16.88 7.13
C CYS A 309 -18.83 15.60 7.98
N GLU A 310 -19.61 15.47 9.06
CA GLU A 310 -19.55 14.30 9.95
C GLU A 310 -20.16 13.07 9.27
N ARG A 311 -21.31 13.24 8.59
CA ARG A 311 -21.98 12.14 7.89
C ARG A 311 -21.10 11.56 6.77
N SER A 312 -20.45 12.40 5.95
CA SER A 312 -19.56 11.93 4.90
C SER A 312 -18.31 11.23 5.48
N ALA A 313 -17.77 11.72 6.60
CA ALA A 313 -16.66 11.05 7.27
C ALA A 313 -17.06 9.66 7.75
N VAL A 314 -18.24 9.50 8.36
CA VAL A 314 -18.73 8.22 8.89
C VAL A 314 -19.02 7.24 7.75
N LEU A 315 -19.75 7.65 6.72
CA LEU A 315 -20.06 6.77 5.58
C LEU A 315 -18.83 6.28 4.82
N ALA A 316 -17.79 7.11 4.74
CA ALA A 316 -16.56 6.73 4.07
C ALA A 316 -15.59 5.98 4.99
N GLY A 317 -15.57 6.24 6.30
CA GLY A 317 -14.51 5.84 7.17
C GLY A 317 -14.89 5.14 8.48
N GLY A 318 -16.18 4.91 8.76
CA GLY A 318 -16.61 4.19 9.96
C GLY A 318 -16.96 5.09 11.14
N ARG A 319 -16.38 4.90 12.32
CA ARG A 319 -16.79 5.60 13.55
C ARG A 319 -16.28 7.03 13.62
N LEU A 320 -17.17 7.98 13.95
CA LEU A 320 -16.79 9.37 14.21
C LEU A 320 -15.90 9.46 15.47
N ILE A 321 -14.70 9.99 15.32
CA ILE A 321 -13.71 10.17 16.41
C ILE A 321 -13.55 11.64 16.80
N LYS A 322 -13.89 12.58 15.89
CA LYS A 322 -13.88 14.01 16.17
C LYS A 322 -15.05 14.69 15.48
N LYS A 323 -15.96 15.28 16.26
CA LYS A 323 -17.07 16.09 15.77
C LYS A 323 -16.54 17.33 15.02
N LYS A 324 -17.32 17.84 14.09
CA LYS A 324 -16.94 18.97 13.24
C LYS A 324 -16.57 20.22 14.06
N LYS A 325 -15.48 20.86 13.66
CA LYS A 325 -15.14 22.22 14.03
C LYS A 325 -15.27 23.11 12.80
N ALA A 326 -16.04 24.21 12.94
CA ALA A 326 -16.22 25.20 11.87
C ALA A 326 -15.35 26.41 12.14
N ALA A 327 -14.54 26.81 11.16
CA ALA A 327 -13.73 28.01 11.19
C ALA A 327 -13.52 28.54 9.77
N ASP A 328 -13.65 29.85 9.58
CA ASP A 328 -13.35 30.55 8.33
C ASP A 328 -14.01 29.97 7.07
N GLY A 329 -15.24 29.44 7.22
CA GLY A 329 -16.01 28.86 6.12
C GLY A 329 -15.61 27.43 5.74
N VAL A 330 -14.76 26.78 6.54
CA VAL A 330 -14.39 25.36 6.42
C VAL A 330 -14.87 24.60 7.65
N THR A 331 -15.39 23.40 7.46
CA THR A 331 -15.72 22.45 8.54
C THR A 331 -14.97 21.17 8.31
N VAL A 332 -14.38 20.63 9.38
CA VAL A 332 -13.62 19.37 9.35
C VAL A 332 -14.11 18.46 10.46
N ALA A 333 -14.36 17.21 10.12
CA ALA A 333 -14.63 16.11 11.06
C ALA A 333 -13.74 14.92 10.76
N LEU A 334 -13.46 14.08 11.74
CA LEU A 334 -12.62 12.90 11.57
C LEU A 334 -13.40 11.65 11.96
N ALA A 335 -13.28 10.61 11.12
CA ALA A 335 -13.75 9.26 11.41
C ALA A 335 -12.61 8.26 11.25
N ALA A 336 -12.69 7.15 11.98
CA ALA A 336 -11.71 6.07 11.91
C ALA A 336 -12.39 4.76 11.50
N ALA A 337 -11.77 4.03 10.59
CA ALA A 337 -12.15 2.67 10.26
C ALA A 337 -11.86 1.72 11.42
N ASP A 338 -12.66 0.67 11.54
CA ASP A 338 -12.29 -0.47 12.37
C ASP A 338 -11.16 -1.22 11.67
N TRP A 339 -10.02 -1.30 12.35
CA TRP A 339 -8.79 -1.84 11.79
C TRP A 339 -8.01 -2.63 12.85
N ARG A 340 -7.30 -3.64 12.42
CA ARG A 340 -6.45 -4.49 13.25
C ARG A 340 -5.18 -4.85 12.49
N ALA A 341 -4.09 -5.03 13.23
CA ALA A 341 -2.84 -5.52 12.69
C ALA A 341 -2.89 -7.04 12.56
N VAL A 342 -2.43 -7.58 11.41
CA VAL A 342 -2.46 -9.03 11.14
C VAL A 342 -1.02 -9.52 10.89
N PHE A 343 -0.53 -10.43 11.74
CA PHE A 343 0.74 -11.13 11.54
C PHE A 343 0.64 -12.27 10.53
#